data_cb35a2cc7900ff69e7d3c7b175744b2f
#
_entry.id   cb35a2cc7900ff69e7d3c7b175744b2f
#
_cell.length_a   1.000
_cell.length_b   1.000
_cell.length_c   1.000
_cell.angle_alpha   90.00
_cell.angle_beta   90.00
_cell.angle_gamma   90.00
#
_symmetry.space_group_name_H-M   'P 1'
#
loop_
_entity.id
_entity.type
_entity.pdbx_description
1 polymer ?
#
loop_
_entity_poly.entity_id
_entity_poly.type
_entity_poly.pdbx_seq_one_letter_code
_entity_poly.pdbx_strand_id
1 'polypeptide(L)' 'SFQEPIDFAHQNGYDGLVMLTDGYAPPPTIPDGFKTGLLWVCENQDCLNYHKSWMETMGRTCVMELG' A
#
# COMPACT_ATOMS: atom_id res chain seq x y z
N SER A 1 4.22 -1.25 -10.70
CA SER A 1 3.55 -0.09 -10.11
C SER A 1 2.51 -0.53 -9.09
N PHE A 2 2.13 0.36 -8.19
CA PHE A 2 1.11 0.05 -7.18
C PHE A 2 -0.31 0.16 -7.74
N GLN A 3 -0.48 0.80 -8.88
CA GLN A 3 -1.80 1.11 -9.41
C GLN A 3 -2.57 -0.14 -9.85
N GLU A 4 -1.90 -1.07 -10.51
CA GLU A 4 -2.57 -2.25 -11.08
C GLU A 4 -3.22 -3.13 -10.01
N PRO A 5 -2.53 -3.51 -8.89
CA PRO A 5 -3.19 -4.30 -7.87
C PRO A 5 -4.31 -3.54 -7.15
N ILE A 6 -4.20 -2.24 -7.00
CA ILE A 6 -5.26 -1.42 -6.39
C ILE A 6 -6.50 -1.43 -7.30
N ASP A 7 -6.32 -1.17 -8.58
CA ASP A 7 -7.43 -1.20 -9.54
C ASP A 7 -8.07 -2.58 -9.61
N PHE A 8 -7.26 -3.64 -9.59
CA PHE A 8 -7.76 -5.01 -9.61
C PHE A 8 -8.59 -5.32 -8.37
N ALA A 9 -8.10 -4.96 -7.19
CA ALA A 9 -8.84 -5.17 -5.94
C ALA A 9 -10.15 -4.40 -5.93
N HIS A 10 -10.14 -3.17 -6.44
CA HIS A 10 -11.34 -2.35 -6.55
C HIS A 10 -12.37 -2.97 -7.48
N GLN A 11 -11.95 -3.39 -8.66
CA GLN A 11 -12.84 -3.99 -9.67
C GLN A 11 -13.45 -5.30 -9.21
N ASN A 12 -12.74 -6.06 -8.38
CA ASN A 12 -13.19 -7.36 -7.89
C ASN A 12 -13.82 -7.31 -6.50
N GLY A 13 -13.89 -6.13 -5.89
CA GLY A 13 -14.53 -5.95 -4.59
C GLY A 13 -13.84 -6.68 -3.45
N TYR A 14 -12.52 -6.77 -3.47
CA TYR A 14 -11.77 -7.43 -2.40
C TYR A 14 -11.86 -6.65 -1.09
N ASP A 15 -11.92 -7.37 0.02
CA ASP A 15 -11.97 -6.77 1.35
C ASP A 15 -10.63 -6.21 1.80
N GLY A 16 -9.54 -6.84 1.41
CA GLY A 16 -8.20 -6.43 1.81
C GLY A 16 -7.17 -6.66 0.72
N LEU A 17 -6.14 -5.84 0.74
CA LEU A 17 -4.99 -5.91 -0.15
C LEU A 17 -3.73 -5.63 0.64
N VAL A 18 -2.78 -6.56 0.61
CA VAL A 18 -1.47 -6.39 1.23
C VAL A 18 -0.46 -6.03 0.15
N MET A 19 0.20 -4.91 0.33
CA MET A 19 1.17 -4.38 -0.62
C MET A 19 2.58 -4.48 -0.04
N LEU A 20 3.39 -5.39 -0.57
CA LEU A 20 4.80 -5.50 -0.20
C LEU A 20 5.60 -4.52 -1.06
N THR A 21 6.45 -3.72 -0.44
CA THR A 21 7.15 -2.68 -1.19
C THR A 21 8.54 -2.38 -0.65
N ASP A 22 9.46 -2.08 -1.58
CA ASP A 22 10.74 -1.46 -1.27
C ASP A 22 10.67 0.08 -1.39
N GLY A 23 9.52 0.61 -1.80
CA GLY A 23 9.28 2.04 -1.87
C GLY A 23 9.68 2.72 -3.18
N TYR A 24 10.11 1.98 -4.19
CA TYR A 24 10.62 2.57 -5.43
C TYR A 24 9.57 2.83 -6.51
N ALA A 25 8.29 2.73 -6.18
CA ALA A 25 7.22 3.07 -7.11
C ALA A 25 6.53 4.37 -6.67
N PRO A 26 5.97 5.14 -7.60
CA PRO A 26 5.26 6.37 -7.24
C PRO A 26 3.96 6.09 -6.50
N PRO A 27 3.47 7.05 -5.68
CA PRO A 27 2.18 6.90 -5.03
C PRO A 27 1.06 6.62 -6.03
N PRO A 28 0.16 5.68 -5.74
CA PRO A 28 -0.97 5.41 -6.61
C PRO A 28 -2.10 6.40 -6.38
N THR A 29 -3.06 6.39 -7.30
CA THR A 29 -4.33 7.10 -7.13
C THR A 29 -5.38 6.11 -6.64
N ILE A 30 -6.07 6.45 -5.57
CA ILE A 30 -7.13 5.60 -5.01
C ILE A 30 -8.41 5.85 -5.80
N PRO A 31 -9.04 4.80 -6.39
CA PRO A 31 -10.29 4.97 -7.13
C PRO A 31 -11.43 5.47 -6.26
N ASP A 32 -12.33 6.25 -6.86
CA ASP A 32 -13.55 6.67 -6.17
C ASP A 32 -14.35 5.46 -5.72
N GLY A 33 -14.84 5.49 -4.50
CA GLY A 33 -15.61 4.37 -3.94
C GLY A 33 -14.77 3.17 -3.52
N PHE A 34 -13.45 3.31 -3.46
CA PHE A 34 -12.55 2.23 -3.03
C PHE A 34 -12.83 1.85 -1.58
N LYS A 35 -13.16 0.58 -1.34
CA LYS A 35 -13.52 0.07 -0.01
C LYS A 35 -12.57 -1.02 0.49
N THR A 36 -11.57 -1.38 -0.31
CA THR A 36 -10.60 -2.40 0.06
C THR A 36 -9.66 -1.85 1.12
N GLY A 37 -9.49 -2.57 2.22
CA GLY A 37 -8.50 -2.19 3.24
C GLY A 37 -7.09 -2.42 2.73
N LEU A 38 -6.24 -1.40 2.79
CA LEU A 38 -4.85 -1.50 2.36
C LEU A 38 -3.93 -1.68 3.56
N LEU A 39 -2.98 -2.60 3.43
CA LEU A 39 -1.84 -2.72 4.33
C LEU A 39 -0.56 -2.61 3.52
N TRP A 40 0.21 -1.57 3.80
CA TRP A 40 1.53 -1.35 3.21
C TRP A 40 2.58 -2.01 4.10
N VAL A 41 3.31 -2.98 3.54
CA VAL A 41 4.40 -3.66 4.25
C VAL A 41 5.71 -3.20 3.63
N CYS A 42 6.45 -2.35 4.34
CA CYS A 42 7.75 -1.85 3.90
C CYS A 42 8.85 -2.84 4.27
N GLU A 43 9.84 -3.00 3.40
CA GLU A 43 10.91 -3.97 3.65
C GLU A 43 11.81 -3.59 4.82
N ASN A 44 11.90 -2.28 5.14
CA ASN A 44 12.69 -1.80 6.28
C ASN A 44 12.15 -0.46 6.78
N GLN A 45 12.70 -0.02 7.92
CA GLN A 45 12.25 1.22 8.56
C GLN A 45 12.54 2.46 7.73
N ASP A 46 13.65 2.48 6.99
CA ASP A 46 14.00 3.62 6.13
C ASP A 46 12.97 3.80 5.02
N CYS A 47 12.53 2.71 4.42
CA CYS A 47 11.47 2.72 3.42
C CYS A 47 10.19 3.33 4.00
N LEU A 48 9.78 2.88 5.19
CA LEU A 48 8.58 3.42 5.84
C LEU A 48 8.75 4.90 6.16
N ASN A 49 9.86 5.30 6.75
CA ASN A 49 10.09 6.69 7.13
C ASN A 49 10.02 7.63 5.92
N TYR A 50 10.51 7.17 4.78
CA TYR A 50 10.52 7.97 3.55
C TYR A 50 9.13 8.12 2.95
N HIS A 51 8.30 7.06 3.00
CA HIS A 51 7.00 7.03 2.29
C HIS A 51 5.79 7.14 3.20
N LYS A 52 5.98 7.14 4.50
CA LYS A 52 4.93 7.12 5.51
C LYS A 52 3.87 8.18 5.30
N SER A 53 4.28 9.40 4.92
CA SER A 53 3.36 10.54 4.82
C SER A 53 2.22 10.29 3.83
N TRP A 54 2.48 9.63 2.71
CA TRP A 54 1.42 9.35 1.75
C TRP A 54 0.78 7.97 1.98
N MET A 55 1.55 6.97 2.42
CA MET A 55 1.00 5.63 2.67
C MET A 55 -0.08 5.64 3.74
N GLU A 56 0.12 6.41 4.82
CA GLU A 56 -0.85 6.49 5.92
C GLU A 56 -2.17 7.15 5.52
N THR A 57 -2.19 7.93 4.45
CA THR A 57 -3.44 8.50 3.92
C THR A 57 -4.27 7.44 3.18
N MET A 58 -3.67 6.33 2.81
CA MET A 58 -4.29 5.31 1.96
C MET A 58 -4.54 3.98 2.67
N GLY A 59 -3.97 3.78 3.85
CA GLY A 59 -4.13 2.53 4.58
C GLY A 59 -3.22 2.44 5.78
N ARG A 60 -3.09 1.24 6.30
CA ARG A 60 -2.19 0.97 7.42
C ARG A 60 -0.80 0.65 6.91
N THR A 61 0.19 0.88 7.77
CA THR A 61 1.59 0.62 7.44
C THR A 61 2.23 -0.27 8.49
N CYS A 62 3.18 -1.08 8.05
CA CYS A 62 4.05 -1.82 8.95
C CYS A 62 5.39 -2.09 8.27
N VAL A 63 6.35 -2.53 9.07
CA VAL A 63 7.70 -2.86 8.59
C VAL A 63 7.90 -4.35 8.74
N MET A 64 8.50 -4.97 7.71
CA MET A 64 8.87 -6.36 7.76
C MET A 64 10.06 -6.51 8.71
N GLU A 65 9.90 -7.36 9.72
CA GLU A 65 11.01 -7.70 10.62
C GLU A 65 11.56 -9.06 10.23
N LEU A 66 12.85 -9.08 9.89
CA LEU A 66 13.58 -10.32 9.70
C LEU A 66 14.25 -10.63 11.03
N GLY A 67 13.54 -11.37 11.84
CA GLY A 67 13.99 -11.73 13.19
C GLY A 67 15.15 -12.68 13.25
#